data_50fca6ac7d7d16292c8e60ccec65f031
#
_entry.id   50fca6ac7d7d16292c8e60ccec65f031
#
_cell.length_a   1.000
_cell.length_b   1.000
_cell.length_c   1.000
_cell.angle_alpha   90.00
_cell.angle_beta   90.00
_cell.angle_gamma   90.00
#
_symmetry.space_group_name_H-M   'P 1'
#
loop_
_entity.id
_entity.type
_entity.pdbx_description
1 polymer ?
#
loop_
_entity_poly.entity_id
_entity_poly.type
_entity_poly.pdbx_seq_one_letter_code
_entity_poly.pdbx_strand_id
1 'polypeptide(L)' 'MVFLVSDEVRPKNGGPRMVVTGYASGMVECRWYDGFGVKREAFREDELVVPGERRQLSQDA' A
#
# COMPACT_ATOMS: atom_id res chain seq x y z
N MET A 1 13.19 1.98 -3.75
CA MET A 1 12.08 2.79 -3.31
C MET A 1 11.27 2.06 -2.27
N VAL A 2 10.83 2.74 -1.30
CA VAL A 2 10.16 2.09 -0.21
C VAL A 2 8.90 2.83 0.14
N PHE A 3 8.00 2.09 0.70
CA PHE A 3 6.79 2.67 1.26
C PHE A 3 7.06 2.93 2.73
N LEU A 4 6.40 3.93 3.26
CA LEU A 4 6.54 4.29 4.67
C LEU A 4 5.35 3.77 5.43
N VAL A 5 5.56 3.50 6.72
CA VAL A 5 4.45 3.14 7.59
C VAL A 5 3.41 4.24 7.51
N SER A 6 2.16 3.84 7.41
CA SER A 6 1.01 4.72 7.24
C SER A 6 0.76 5.14 5.81
N ASP A 7 1.61 4.76 4.88
CA ASP A 7 1.30 5.01 3.47
C ASP A 7 0.08 4.21 3.06
N GLU A 8 -0.70 4.81 2.18
CA GLU A 8 -1.83 4.11 1.60
C GLU A 8 -1.36 3.49 0.29
N VAL A 9 -1.62 2.20 0.13
CA VAL A 9 -1.15 1.47 -1.05
C VAL A 9 -2.27 0.59 -1.59
N ARG A 10 -2.10 0.12 -2.81
CA ARG A 10 -3.03 -0.81 -3.43
C ARG A 10 -2.23 -1.85 -4.20
N PRO A 11 -2.78 -3.05 -4.35
CA PRO A 11 -2.14 -4.01 -5.23
C PRO A 11 -2.18 -3.50 -6.67
N LYS A 12 -1.14 -3.77 -7.42
CA LYS A 12 -1.06 -3.32 -8.80
C LYS A 12 -2.19 -3.84 -9.67
N ASN A 13 -2.58 -5.07 -9.44
CA ASN A 13 -3.59 -5.69 -10.27
C ASN A 13 -5.01 -5.43 -9.78
N GLY A 14 -5.16 -4.49 -8.87
CA GLY A 14 -6.48 -4.17 -8.37
C GLY A 14 -6.70 -4.81 -7.02
N GLY A 15 -7.50 -4.18 -6.20
CA GLY A 15 -7.78 -4.69 -4.87
C GLY A 15 -8.04 -3.54 -3.92
N PRO A 16 -8.10 -3.83 -2.63
CA PRO A 16 -8.48 -2.83 -1.66
C PRO A 16 -7.35 -1.87 -1.40
N ARG A 17 -7.71 -0.70 -0.90
CA ARG A 17 -6.72 0.20 -0.35
C ARG A 17 -6.27 -0.34 0.98
N MET A 18 -4.98 -0.25 1.20
CA MET A 18 -4.37 -0.80 2.40
C MET A 18 -3.45 0.24 3.00
N VAL A 19 -3.10 0.03 4.26
CA VAL A 19 -2.18 0.91 4.96
C VAL A 19 -0.96 0.09 5.31
N VAL A 20 0.20 0.63 5.02
CA VAL A 20 1.46 -0.03 5.37
C VAL A 20 1.66 0.04 6.86
N THR A 21 1.91 -1.10 7.48
CA THR A 21 2.13 -1.17 8.91
C THR A 21 3.57 -1.48 9.27
N GLY A 22 4.37 -1.93 8.32
CA GLY A 22 5.75 -2.22 8.62
C GLY A 22 6.41 -3.01 7.51
N TYR A 23 7.59 -3.49 7.82
CA TYR A 23 8.37 -4.32 6.91
C TYR A 23 8.83 -5.55 7.65
N ALA A 24 8.89 -6.65 6.93
CA ALA A 24 9.42 -7.87 7.52
C ALA A 24 10.03 -8.69 6.40
N SER A 25 11.29 -9.04 6.53
CA SER A 25 11.97 -9.92 5.58
C SER A 25 11.88 -9.41 4.15
N GLY A 26 12.01 -8.12 3.97
CA GLY A 26 11.95 -7.54 2.65
C GLY A 26 10.55 -7.42 2.07
N MET A 27 9.55 -7.73 2.84
CA MET A 27 8.17 -7.63 2.42
C MET A 27 7.52 -6.43 3.10
N VAL A 28 6.50 -5.89 2.47
CA VAL A 28 5.75 -4.76 3.01
C VAL A 28 4.50 -5.31 3.66
N GLU A 29 4.36 -5.07 4.95
CA GLU A 29 3.19 -5.53 5.69
C GLU A 29 2.10 -4.49 5.62
N CYS A 30 0.90 -4.93 5.27
CA CYS A 30 -0.22 -4.03 5.07
C CYS A 30 -1.45 -4.55 5.78
N ARG A 31 -2.37 -3.65 6.06
CA ARG A 31 -3.65 -4.05 6.61
C ARG A 31 -4.76 -3.28 5.92
N TRP A 32 -5.93 -3.87 5.95
CA TRP A 32 -7.12 -3.21 5.40
C TRP A 32 -8.35 -3.80 6.08
N TYR A 33 -9.46 -3.13 5.88
CA TYR A 33 -10.72 -3.55 6.48
C TYR A 33 -11.63 -4.03 5.35
N ASP A 34 -12.14 -5.24 5.48
CA ASP A 34 -12.92 -5.82 4.39
C ASP A 34 -14.42 -5.87 4.67
N GLY A 35 -14.86 -5.18 5.69
CA GLY A 35 -16.27 -5.19 6.04
C GLY A 35 -16.60 -6.17 7.16
N PHE A 36 -15.73 -7.12 7.39
CA PHE A 36 -15.94 -8.09 8.46
C PHE A 36 -14.87 -7.99 9.52
N GLY A 37 -13.77 -7.40 9.21
CA GLY A 37 -12.70 -7.26 10.16
C GLY A 37 -11.44 -6.80 9.48
N VAL A 38 -10.38 -6.71 10.27
CA VAL A 38 -9.10 -6.25 9.78
C VAL A 38 -8.35 -7.43 9.18
N LYS A 39 -7.87 -7.25 7.97
CA LYS A 39 -7.04 -8.24 7.29
C LYS A 39 -5.61 -7.72 7.24
N ARG A 40 -4.66 -8.63 7.24
CA ARG A 40 -3.25 -8.28 7.16
C ARG A 40 -2.56 -9.24 6.23
N GLU A 41 -1.60 -8.70 5.49
CA GLU A 41 -0.86 -9.54 4.58
C GLU A 41 0.41 -8.83 4.19
N ALA A 42 1.43 -9.60 3.81
CA ALA A 42 2.69 -9.05 3.36
C ALA A 42 2.77 -9.17 1.86
N PHE A 43 3.32 -8.14 1.22
CA PHE A 43 3.45 -8.07 -0.23
C PHE A 43 4.87 -7.68 -0.58
N ARG A 44 5.28 -8.04 -1.77
CA ARG A 44 6.55 -7.53 -2.28
C ARG A 44 6.33 -6.09 -2.71
N GLU A 45 7.40 -5.31 -2.67
CA GLU A 45 7.28 -3.91 -3.04
C GLU A 45 6.78 -3.72 -4.45
N ASP A 46 7.18 -4.61 -5.34
CA ASP A 46 6.80 -4.44 -6.73
C ASP A 46 5.36 -4.85 -7.00
N GLU A 47 4.66 -5.32 -5.99
CA GLU A 47 3.24 -5.66 -6.13
C GLU A 47 2.31 -4.52 -5.74
N LEU A 48 2.86 -3.41 -5.27
CA LEU A 48 2.07 -2.34 -4.69
C LEU A 48 2.29 -1.03 -5.41
N VAL A 49 1.28 -0.18 -5.38
CA VAL A 49 1.39 1.18 -5.90
C VAL A 49 0.80 2.14 -4.86
N VAL A 50 1.24 3.38 -4.92
CA VAL A 50 0.73 4.43 -4.04
C VAL A 50 -0.21 5.30 -4.87
N PRO A 51 -1.51 5.20 -4.62
CA PRO A 51 -2.46 5.90 -5.47
C PRO A 51 -2.30 7.40 -5.48
N GLY A 52 -1.89 7.97 -4.37
CA GLY A 52 -1.79 9.42 -4.29
C GLY A 52 -0.64 10.02 -5.03
N GLU A 53 0.31 9.20 -5.38
CA GLU A 53 1.52 9.70 -5.99
C GLU A 53 1.26 10.39 -7.31
N ARG A 54 0.36 9.82 -8.07
CA ARG A 54 0.05 10.39 -9.35
C ARG A 54 -0.58 11.75 -9.26
N ARG A 55 -1.38 11.95 -8.26
CA ARG A 55 -2.01 13.24 -8.08
C ARG A 55 -1.01 14.32 -7.77
N GLN A 56 -0.02 13.97 -7.00
CA GLN A 56 1.00 14.93 -6.68
C GLN A 56 1.74 15.39 -7.90
N LEU A 57 2.01 14.47 -8.77
CA LEU A 57 2.68 14.83 -10.00
C LEU A 57 1.83 15.77 -10.82
N SER A 58 0.56 15.53 -10.83
CA SER A 58 -0.33 16.40 -11.57
C SER A 58 -0.32 17.80 -11.02
N GLN A 59 -0.25 17.92 -9.73
CA GLN A 59 -0.27 19.22 -9.12
C GLN A 59 0.94 20.04 -9.46
N ASP A 60 2.02 19.38 -9.65
CA ASP A 60 3.24 20.08 -9.96
C ASP A 60 3.21 20.67 -11.35
N ALA A 61 2.38 20.18 -12.17
CA ALA A 61 2.30 20.68 -13.54
C ALA A 61 1.44 21.96 -13.64
#